data_f29b73acacc8f0f855257f20082c2b3f
#
_entry.id   f29b73acacc8f0f855257f20082c2b3f
#
_cell.length_a   1.000
_cell.length_b   1.000
_cell.length_c   1.000
_cell.angle_alpha   90.00
_cell.angle_beta   90.00
_cell.angle_gamma   90.00
#
_symmetry.space_group_name_H-M   'P 1'
#
loop_
_entity.id
_entity.type
_entity.pdbx_description
1 polymer ?
#
loop_
_entity_poly.entity_id
_entity_poly.type
_entity_poly.pdbx_seq_one_letter_code
_entity_poly.pdbx_strand_id
1 'polypeptide(L)'
;MKINLANIKKAKNLLNKRECVAIPTETVYGIAGNAYSDTACKKIFRLKNRPAKNPLIVHYYDLKKLRDDCELNDNFLKLYKKFCPGPITFVLNQKKTSKISKIATNKKKTLAVRFPKHPVTRILLKYLKFPVAAPSANISTRISACLLYTSPSPRDVHL
;
A
#
# COMPACT_ATOMS: atom_id res chain seq x y z
N MET A 1 -0.33 7.34 -21.55
CA MET A 1 0.12 6.01 -21.08
C MET A 1 -1.04 5.04 -21.25
N LYS A 2 -0.89 4.00 -22.08
CA LYS A 2 -1.93 2.95 -22.21
C LYS A 2 -1.88 2.05 -20.96
N ILE A 3 -2.99 1.95 -20.23
CA ILE A 3 -3.09 1.07 -19.07
C ILE A 3 -3.28 -0.36 -19.56
N ASN A 4 -2.37 -1.25 -19.18
CA ASN A 4 -2.46 -2.66 -19.56
C ASN A 4 -3.34 -3.42 -18.54
N LEU A 5 -4.59 -3.68 -18.91
CA LEU A 5 -5.55 -4.38 -18.05
C LEU A 5 -5.14 -5.83 -17.74
N ALA A 6 -4.39 -6.49 -18.62
CA ALA A 6 -3.88 -7.84 -18.37
C ALA A 6 -2.90 -7.84 -17.21
N ASN A 7 -2.01 -6.85 -17.13
CA ASN A 7 -1.08 -6.70 -16.01
C ASN A 7 -1.82 -6.42 -14.69
N ILE A 8 -2.87 -5.59 -14.72
CA ILE A 8 -3.70 -5.33 -13.53
C ILE A 8 -4.37 -6.62 -13.04
N LYS A 9 -4.92 -7.43 -13.96
CA LYS A 9 -5.52 -8.74 -13.62
C LYS A 9 -4.49 -9.70 -13.03
N LYS A 10 -3.29 -9.76 -13.61
CA LYS A 10 -2.16 -10.56 -13.10
C LYS A 10 -1.75 -10.11 -11.69
N ALA A 11 -1.57 -8.81 -11.47
CA ALA A 11 -1.23 -8.25 -10.17
C ALA A 11 -2.31 -8.54 -9.11
N LYS A 12 -3.60 -8.36 -9.46
CA LYS A 12 -4.70 -8.73 -8.58
C LYS A 12 -4.64 -10.19 -8.17
N ASN A 13 -4.38 -11.11 -9.11
CA ASN A 13 -4.29 -12.54 -8.83
C ASN A 13 -3.11 -12.86 -7.88
N LEU A 14 -1.96 -12.23 -8.08
CA LEU A 14 -0.80 -12.40 -7.20
C LEU A 14 -1.07 -11.88 -5.79
N LEU A 15 -1.64 -10.69 -5.66
CA LEU A 15 -2.02 -10.12 -4.36
C LEU A 15 -3.04 -10.99 -3.62
N ASN A 16 -4.01 -11.60 -4.33
CA ASN A 16 -4.94 -12.58 -3.76
C ASN A 16 -4.23 -13.84 -3.26
N LYS A 17 -3.14 -14.25 -3.93
CA LYS A 17 -2.28 -15.38 -3.52
C LYS A 17 -1.26 -14.99 -2.44
N ARG A 18 -1.38 -13.79 -1.85
CA ARG A 18 -0.48 -13.25 -0.81
C ARG A 18 0.96 -13.02 -1.31
N GLU A 19 1.11 -12.86 -2.64
CA GLU A 19 2.37 -12.44 -3.24
C GLU A 19 2.51 -10.90 -3.22
N CYS A 20 3.74 -10.42 -3.46
CA CYS A 20 4.02 -9.00 -3.58
C CYS A 20 4.11 -8.59 -5.05
N VAL A 21 3.72 -7.36 -5.35
CA VAL A 21 3.86 -6.75 -6.68
C VAL A 21 4.40 -5.33 -6.58
N ALA A 22 5.19 -4.92 -7.55
CA ALA A 22 5.60 -3.52 -7.67
C ALA A 22 4.46 -2.69 -8.25
N ILE A 23 4.12 -1.58 -7.59
CA ILE A 23 3.07 -0.66 -8.03
C ILE A 23 3.63 0.75 -8.23
N PRO A 24 3.26 1.47 -9.29
CA PRO A 24 3.63 2.86 -9.47
C PRO A 24 2.79 3.76 -8.55
N THR A 25 3.42 4.81 -8.01
CA THR A 25 2.69 5.90 -7.35
C THR A 25 3.10 7.24 -7.95
N GLU A 26 2.46 8.31 -7.53
CA GLU A 26 2.83 9.68 -7.95
C GLU A 26 4.16 10.16 -7.35
N THR A 27 4.80 9.37 -6.49
CA THR A 27 6.11 9.67 -5.89
C THR A 27 7.16 8.69 -6.37
N VAL A 28 7.12 7.45 -5.86
CA VAL A 28 8.08 6.39 -6.17
C VAL A 28 7.34 5.06 -6.31
N TYR A 29 7.97 4.06 -6.93
CA TYR A 29 7.42 2.71 -6.93
C TYR A 29 7.34 2.16 -5.51
N GLY A 30 6.27 1.40 -5.22
CA GLY A 30 6.06 0.69 -3.97
C GLY A 30 6.01 -0.82 -4.17
N ILE A 31 6.45 -1.59 -3.17
CA ILE A 31 6.23 -3.03 -3.11
C ILE A 31 4.94 -3.28 -2.34
N ALA A 32 3.89 -3.67 -3.06
CA ALA A 32 2.54 -3.86 -2.53
C ALA A 32 2.28 -5.30 -2.14
N GLY A 33 1.61 -5.50 -1.02
CA GLY A 33 1.10 -6.78 -0.56
C GLY A 33 -0.25 -6.60 0.15
N ASN A 34 -1.03 -7.66 0.29
CA ASN A 34 -2.31 -7.64 0.99
C ASN A 34 -2.12 -7.22 2.46
N ALA A 35 -2.66 -6.06 2.86
CA ALA A 35 -2.50 -5.52 4.19
C ALA A 35 -3.24 -6.31 5.29
N TYR A 36 -4.20 -7.17 4.92
CA TYR A 36 -4.88 -8.07 5.84
C TYR A 36 -4.13 -9.39 6.07
N SER A 37 -3.06 -9.65 5.30
CA SER A 37 -2.31 -10.90 5.37
C SER A 37 -0.97 -10.73 6.08
N ASP A 38 -0.80 -11.43 7.21
CA ASP A 38 0.48 -11.49 7.92
C ASP A 38 1.60 -12.02 7.03
N THR A 39 1.30 -13.04 6.21
CA THR A 39 2.25 -13.63 5.27
C THR A 39 2.75 -12.62 4.25
N ALA A 40 1.83 -11.85 3.62
CA ALA A 40 2.20 -10.82 2.66
C ALA A 40 3.00 -9.69 3.32
N CYS A 41 2.60 -9.24 4.51
CA CYS A 41 3.34 -8.21 5.25
C CYS A 41 4.75 -8.69 5.61
N LYS A 42 4.93 -9.93 6.08
CA LYS A 42 6.25 -10.51 6.34
C LYS A 42 7.13 -10.56 5.08
N LYS A 43 6.54 -10.92 3.90
CA LYS A 43 7.26 -10.88 2.62
C LYS A 43 7.78 -9.49 2.30
N ILE A 44 6.96 -8.43 2.49
CA ILE A 44 7.39 -7.04 2.27
C ILE A 44 8.60 -6.69 3.15
N PHE A 45 8.55 -7.00 4.46
CA PHE A 45 9.67 -6.73 5.37
C PHE A 45 10.95 -7.46 4.93
N ARG A 46 10.83 -8.73 4.52
CA ARG A 46 11.96 -9.56 4.05
C ARG A 46 12.56 -8.98 2.75
N LEU A 47 11.73 -8.72 1.74
CA LEU A 47 12.17 -8.19 0.43
C LEU A 47 12.92 -6.86 0.57
N LYS A 48 12.52 -6.03 1.53
CA LYS A 48 13.11 -4.72 1.76
C LYS A 48 14.26 -4.72 2.76
N ASN A 49 14.54 -5.83 3.43
CA ASN A 49 15.40 -5.85 4.63
C ASN A 49 14.99 -4.74 5.62
N ARG A 50 13.66 -4.57 5.81
CA ARG A 50 13.09 -3.48 6.61
C ARG A 50 13.05 -3.87 8.08
N PRO A 51 13.50 -2.99 9.00
CA PRO A 51 13.36 -3.23 10.43
C PRO A 51 11.86 -3.39 10.81
N ALA A 52 11.53 -4.44 11.56
CA ALA A 52 10.15 -4.74 11.95
C ALA A 52 9.49 -3.61 12.77
N LYS A 53 10.28 -2.79 13.45
CA LYS A 53 9.81 -1.61 14.22
C LYS A 53 9.22 -0.49 13.37
N ASN A 54 9.44 -0.50 12.05
CA ASN A 54 8.98 0.54 11.13
C ASN A 54 7.67 0.12 10.46
N PRO A 55 6.48 0.64 10.86
CA PRO A 55 5.19 0.28 10.28
C PRO A 55 5.14 0.51 8.77
N LEU A 56 4.22 -0.20 8.11
CA LEU A 56 3.96 -0.04 6.68
C LEU A 56 2.88 1.02 6.46
N ILE A 57 2.98 1.75 5.34
CA ILE A 57 1.90 2.63 4.87
C ILE A 57 0.91 1.78 4.10
N VAL A 58 -0.37 1.92 4.42
CA VAL A 58 -1.46 1.19 3.77
C VAL A 58 -2.21 2.09 2.79
N HIS A 59 -2.37 1.61 1.57
CA HIS A 59 -2.99 2.33 0.47
C HIS A 59 -4.44 1.88 0.29
N TYR A 60 -5.34 2.85 0.26
CA TYR A 60 -6.79 2.68 0.08
C TYR A 60 -7.26 3.31 -1.23
N TYR A 61 -8.31 2.74 -1.81
CA TYR A 61 -8.98 3.34 -2.96
C TYR A 61 -9.79 4.57 -2.56
N ASP A 62 -10.61 4.44 -1.51
CA ASP A 62 -11.55 5.46 -1.05
C ASP A 62 -11.81 5.39 0.46
N LEU A 63 -12.62 6.34 0.97
CA LEU A 63 -13.05 6.40 2.37
C LEU A 63 -13.93 5.22 2.76
N LYS A 64 -14.73 4.66 1.85
CA LYS A 64 -15.64 3.56 2.15
C LYS A 64 -14.87 2.37 2.68
N LYS A 65 -13.76 2.01 2.00
CA LYS A 65 -12.88 0.92 2.45
C LYS A 65 -12.10 1.26 3.72
N LEU A 66 -11.70 2.54 3.91
CA LEU A 66 -10.98 2.95 5.11
C LEU A 66 -11.84 2.89 6.38
N ARG A 67 -13.16 3.14 6.26
CA ARG A 67 -14.09 3.13 7.40
C ARG A 67 -14.16 1.78 8.13
N ASP A 68 -13.82 0.69 7.47
CA ASP A 68 -13.79 -0.63 8.10
C ASP A 68 -12.62 -0.76 9.08
N ASP A 69 -11.52 -0.03 8.83
CA ASP A 69 -10.25 -0.18 9.56
C ASP A 69 -9.92 0.98 10.51
N CYS A 70 -10.38 2.20 10.22
CA CYS A 70 -9.99 3.40 10.97
C CYS A 70 -11.18 4.24 11.45
N GLU A 71 -10.95 4.96 12.55
CA GLU A 71 -11.83 6.03 13.02
C GLU A 71 -11.57 7.28 12.18
N LEU A 72 -12.66 7.92 11.70
CA LEU A 72 -12.57 9.13 10.89
C LEU A 72 -13.06 10.33 11.71
N ASN A 73 -12.28 11.40 11.73
CA ASN A 73 -12.68 12.66 12.36
C ASN A 73 -12.81 13.78 11.31
N ASP A 74 -13.45 14.90 11.71
CA ASP A 74 -13.75 16.00 10.81
C ASP A 74 -12.50 16.64 10.21
N ASN A 75 -11.42 16.75 10.97
CA ASN A 75 -10.16 17.32 10.48
C ASN A 75 -9.57 16.47 9.36
N PHE A 76 -9.55 15.15 9.55
CA PHE A 76 -9.13 14.23 8.51
C PHE A 76 -10.04 14.34 7.26
N LEU A 77 -11.36 14.42 7.42
CA LEU A 77 -12.29 14.52 6.30
C LEU A 77 -12.09 15.82 5.50
N LYS A 78 -11.84 16.95 6.17
CA LYS A 78 -11.50 18.23 5.51
C LYS A 78 -10.20 18.11 4.68
N LEU A 79 -9.15 17.54 5.27
CA LEU A 79 -7.87 17.33 4.59
C LEU A 79 -7.99 16.33 3.43
N TYR A 80 -8.74 15.24 3.62
CA TYR A 80 -9.02 14.27 2.58
C TYR A 80 -9.67 14.92 1.35
N LYS A 81 -10.72 15.72 1.54
CA LYS A 81 -11.41 16.42 0.44
C LYS A 81 -10.47 17.34 -0.34
N LYS A 82 -9.51 17.96 0.35
CA LYS A 82 -8.59 18.93 -0.27
C LYS A 82 -7.41 18.26 -0.98
N PHE A 83 -6.87 17.15 -0.45
CA PHE A 83 -5.58 16.61 -0.86
C PHE A 83 -5.62 15.19 -1.44
N CYS A 84 -6.77 14.49 -1.36
CA CYS A 84 -6.85 13.11 -1.84
C CYS A 84 -7.69 12.99 -3.11
N PRO A 85 -7.27 12.11 -4.05
CA PRO A 85 -6.06 11.30 -4.01
C PRO A 85 -4.79 12.13 -4.22
N GLY A 86 -3.69 11.76 -3.53
CA GLY A 86 -2.44 12.53 -3.61
C GLY A 86 -1.31 12.04 -2.71
N PRO A 87 -0.18 12.75 -2.68
CA PRO A 87 1.04 12.34 -2.00
C PRO A 87 1.04 12.61 -0.49
N ILE A 88 -0.12 12.55 0.15
CA ILE A 88 -0.25 12.77 1.59
C ILE A 88 -0.47 11.44 2.32
N THR A 89 0.16 11.29 3.48
CA THR A 89 -0.04 10.16 4.39
C THR A 89 -0.64 10.68 5.69
N PHE A 90 -1.74 10.05 6.11
CA PHE A 90 -2.40 10.33 7.38
C PHE A 90 -2.07 9.24 8.39
N VAL A 91 -2.03 9.59 9.66
CA VAL A 91 -1.96 8.63 10.77
C VAL A 91 -3.27 8.70 11.53
N LEU A 92 -4.03 7.62 11.50
CA LEU A 92 -5.38 7.55 12.06
C LEU A 92 -5.45 6.45 13.13
N ASN A 93 -6.38 6.60 14.08
CA ASN A 93 -6.67 5.56 15.04
C ASN A 93 -7.30 4.36 14.36
N GLN A 94 -6.75 3.18 14.63
CA GLN A 94 -7.25 1.93 14.09
C GLN A 94 -8.42 1.43 14.95
N LYS A 95 -9.50 0.98 14.31
CA LYS A 95 -10.62 0.34 14.99
C LYS A 95 -10.21 -1.01 15.57
N LYS A 96 -10.83 -1.41 16.66
CA LYS A 96 -10.64 -2.76 17.26
C LYS A 96 -11.06 -3.88 16.30
N THR A 97 -12.02 -3.61 15.43
CA THR A 97 -12.55 -4.52 14.40
C THR A 97 -11.74 -4.57 13.11
N SER A 98 -10.69 -3.74 13.00
CA SER A 98 -9.83 -3.70 11.82
C SER A 98 -9.18 -5.05 11.52
N LYS A 99 -9.17 -5.41 10.24
CA LYS A 99 -8.54 -6.63 9.72
C LYS A 99 -7.07 -6.42 9.32
N ILE A 100 -6.54 -5.22 9.51
CA ILE A 100 -5.12 -4.93 9.18
C ILE A 100 -4.20 -5.81 10.01
N SER A 101 -3.25 -6.43 9.33
CA SER A 101 -2.20 -7.24 9.95
C SER A 101 -1.47 -6.45 11.04
N LYS A 102 -1.35 -7.05 12.23
CA LYS A 102 -0.56 -6.48 13.33
C LYS A 102 0.93 -6.35 12.98
N ILE A 103 1.40 -7.10 12.01
CA ILE A 103 2.76 -6.99 11.46
C ILE A 103 2.90 -5.68 10.68
N ALA A 104 1.90 -5.30 9.86
CA ALA A 104 1.92 -4.05 9.12
C ALA A 104 2.00 -2.82 10.04
N THR A 105 1.31 -2.85 11.18
CA THR A 105 1.25 -1.75 12.16
C THR A 105 2.30 -1.83 13.26
N ASN A 106 3.08 -2.91 13.31
CA ASN A 106 3.93 -3.22 14.46
C ASN A 106 3.14 -3.16 15.80
N LYS A 107 1.94 -3.74 15.81
CA LYS A 107 1.01 -3.76 16.96
C LYS A 107 0.59 -2.37 17.48
N LYS A 108 0.87 -1.29 16.76
CA LYS A 108 0.42 0.06 17.13
C LYS A 108 -1.09 0.19 16.97
N LYS A 109 -1.69 1.08 17.78
CA LYS A 109 -3.13 1.41 17.70
C LYS A 109 -3.46 2.38 16.56
N THR A 110 -2.43 2.85 15.84
CA THR A 110 -2.58 3.78 14.72
C THR A 110 -2.16 3.11 13.40
N LEU A 111 -2.73 3.59 12.31
CA LEU A 111 -2.47 3.15 10.95
C LEU A 111 -2.05 4.34 10.09
N ALA A 112 -0.93 4.22 9.38
CA ALA A 112 -0.53 5.17 8.34
C ALA A 112 -1.26 4.84 7.05
N VAL A 113 -2.06 5.78 6.53
CA VAL A 113 -2.93 5.57 5.35
C VAL A 113 -2.62 6.58 4.26
N ARG A 114 -2.73 6.14 3.00
CA ARG A 114 -2.54 6.98 1.82
C ARG A 114 -3.56 6.61 0.74
N PHE A 115 -3.94 7.60 -0.07
CA PHE A 115 -4.82 7.44 -1.23
C PHE A 115 -4.03 7.83 -2.48
N PRO A 116 -3.34 6.89 -3.13
CA PRO A 116 -2.44 7.20 -4.24
C PRO A 116 -3.21 7.76 -5.44
N LYS A 117 -2.59 8.69 -6.17
CA LYS A 117 -3.19 9.35 -7.34
C LYS A 117 -2.91 8.60 -8.65
N HIS A 118 -1.85 7.78 -8.71
CA HIS A 118 -1.43 7.15 -9.95
C HIS A 118 -2.54 6.26 -10.57
N PRO A 119 -2.92 6.44 -11.84
CA PRO A 119 -4.09 5.79 -12.46
C PRO A 119 -4.07 4.27 -12.37
N VAL A 120 -2.92 3.64 -12.65
CA VAL A 120 -2.76 2.18 -12.63
C VAL A 120 -3.03 1.63 -11.22
N THR A 121 -2.43 2.23 -10.20
CA THR A 121 -2.63 1.82 -8.80
C THR A 121 -4.07 2.05 -8.34
N ARG A 122 -4.70 3.15 -8.76
CA ARG A 122 -6.11 3.39 -8.46
C ARG A 122 -7.02 2.31 -9.04
N ILE A 123 -6.80 1.91 -10.30
CA ILE A 123 -7.58 0.84 -10.93
C ILE A 123 -7.35 -0.47 -10.18
N LEU A 124 -6.11 -0.82 -9.87
CA LEU A 124 -5.82 -2.03 -9.08
C LEU A 124 -6.56 -2.01 -7.75
N LEU A 125 -6.43 -0.93 -6.95
CA LEU A 125 -7.09 -0.79 -5.64
C LEU A 125 -8.63 -0.85 -5.73
N LYS A 126 -9.21 -0.34 -6.81
CA LYS A 126 -10.66 -0.41 -7.07
C LYS A 126 -11.14 -1.87 -7.15
N TYR A 127 -10.37 -2.73 -7.82
CA TYR A 127 -10.73 -4.13 -8.04
C TYR A 127 -10.33 -5.08 -6.90
N LEU A 128 -9.52 -4.62 -5.94
CA LEU A 128 -9.15 -5.42 -4.77
C LEU A 128 -10.23 -5.36 -3.68
N LYS A 129 -10.44 -6.46 -2.97
CA LYS A 129 -11.35 -6.54 -1.80
C LYS A 129 -10.67 -6.11 -0.49
N PHE A 130 -9.39 -5.81 -0.52
CA PHE A 130 -8.55 -5.43 0.63
C PHE A 130 -7.62 -4.26 0.26
N PRO A 131 -7.17 -3.47 1.25
CA PRO A 131 -6.13 -2.47 1.03
C PRO A 131 -4.76 -3.12 0.91
N VAL A 132 -3.80 -2.40 0.33
CA VAL A 132 -2.43 -2.92 0.19
C VAL A 132 -1.45 -2.16 1.06
N ALA A 133 -0.59 -2.88 1.77
CA ALA A 133 0.58 -2.30 2.39
C ALA A 133 1.65 -2.09 1.31
N ALA A 134 2.10 -0.85 1.11
CA ALA A 134 3.02 -0.54 0.03
C ALA A 134 4.06 0.52 0.44
N PRO A 135 5.14 0.12 1.12
CA PRO A 135 6.31 0.98 1.28
C PRO A 135 7.04 1.18 -0.06
N SER A 136 7.95 2.17 -0.13
CA SER A 136 8.80 2.39 -1.31
C SER A 136 9.55 1.13 -1.74
N ALA A 137 9.81 0.96 -3.03
CA ALA A 137 10.41 -0.27 -3.59
C ALA A 137 11.94 -0.37 -3.47
N ASN A 138 12.58 0.43 -2.62
CA ASN A 138 14.01 0.34 -2.32
C ASN A 138 14.29 -0.61 -1.14
N ILE A 139 15.53 -1.11 -1.06
CA ILE A 139 16.04 -1.67 0.20
C ILE A 139 16.02 -0.56 1.25
N SER A 140 15.60 -0.88 2.47
CA SER A 140 15.52 0.10 3.56
C SER A 140 16.86 0.81 3.74
N THR A 141 16.82 2.14 3.97
CA THR A 141 17.97 3.04 4.08
C THR A 141 18.70 3.38 2.77
N ARG A 142 18.31 2.82 1.62
CA ARG A 142 18.85 3.18 0.31
C ARG A 142 17.92 4.12 -0.46
N ILE A 143 18.44 4.79 -1.51
CA ILE A 143 17.67 5.69 -2.36
C ILE A 143 16.49 4.96 -3.00
N SER A 144 15.32 5.59 -3.01
CA SER A 144 14.12 5.03 -3.62
C SER A 144 14.23 4.99 -5.14
N ALA A 145 13.86 3.85 -5.73
CA ALA A 145 13.82 3.70 -7.17
C ALA A 145 12.68 4.54 -7.77
N CYS A 146 13.01 5.46 -8.66
CA CYS A 146 12.04 6.18 -9.48
C CYS A 146 11.65 5.37 -10.72
N LEU A 147 12.50 4.44 -11.14
CA LEU A 147 12.32 3.58 -12.31
C LEU A 147 12.35 2.12 -11.91
N LEU A 148 11.55 1.29 -12.59
CA LEU A 148 11.40 -0.14 -12.25
C LEU A 148 12.72 -0.93 -12.33
N TYR A 149 13.55 -0.65 -13.31
CA TYR A 149 14.82 -1.36 -13.49
C TYR A 149 15.87 -1.05 -12.41
N THR A 150 15.64 -0.02 -11.58
CA THR A 150 16.48 0.26 -10.41
C THR A 150 15.93 -0.34 -9.12
N SER A 151 14.81 -1.07 -9.20
CA SER A 151 14.24 -1.79 -8.05
C SER A 151 15.09 -3.01 -7.70
N PRO A 152 15.30 -3.30 -6.39
CA PRO A 152 16.16 -4.40 -5.95
C PRO A 152 15.60 -5.80 -6.19
N SER A 153 14.34 -5.95 -6.62
CA SER A 153 13.71 -7.25 -6.81
C SER A 153 13.34 -7.50 -8.26
N PRO A 154 14.16 -8.29 -9.01
CA PRO A 154 13.86 -8.65 -10.39
C PRO A 154 12.76 -9.72 -10.53
N ARG A 155 12.29 -10.31 -9.43
CA ARG A 155 11.25 -11.38 -9.43
C ARG A 155 9.84 -10.85 -9.23
N ASP A 156 9.67 -9.58 -8.91
CA ASP A 156 8.35 -8.99 -8.68
C ASP A 156 7.66 -8.69 -10.01
N VAL A 157 6.36 -8.93 -10.05
CA VAL A 157 5.54 -8.57 -11.20
C VAL A 157 5.35 -7.07 -11.21
N HIS A 158 5.75 -6.45 -12.31
CA HIS A 158 5.64 -5.03 -12.54
C HIS A 158 4.31 -4.70 -13.26
N LEU A 159 3.67 -3.62 -12.85
CA LEU A 159 2.48 -3.05 -13.48
C LEU A 159 2.84 -1.96 -14.49
#